data_6d1f0c2ed5b3a375e77fc60e9c75bf65
#
_entry.id   6d1f0c2ed5b3a375e77fc60e9c75bf65
#
_cell.length_a   1.000
_cell.length_b   1.000
_cell.length_c   1.000
_cell.angle_alpha   90.00
_cell.angle_beta   90.00
_cell.angle_gamma   90.00
#
_symmetry.space_group_name_H-M   'P 1'
#
loop_
_entity.id
_entity.type
_entity.pdbx_description
1 polymer ?
#
loop_
_entity_poly.entity_id
_entity_poly.type
_entity_poly.pdbx_seq_one_letter_code
_entity_poly.pdbx_strand_id
1 'polypeptide(L)'
;RAPFFSPETARKMLVPHMKQLTAKIHERGMAAEIHSCGCNAIMVPCYIEAGWDIWTAQSDINDTVALAEQYGGQITIMVQDDYDPAGQSEEEQYQAGCRFAQKLCRPGVPVYYNYWSPSKALTPAYRKGFYAASRKIYQDM
;
A
#
# COMPACT_ATOMS: atom_id res chain seq x y z
N ARG A 1 0.04 0.71 19.02
CA ARG A 1 -0.28 2.07 19.53
C ARG A 1 -1.44 2.60 18.70
N ALA A 2 -2.53 3.05 19.33
CA ALA A 2 -3.69 3.62 18.66
C ALA A 2 -3.42 5.05 18.18
N PRO A 3 -4.20 5.57 17.20
CA PRO A 3 -4.19 6.98 16.83
C PRO A 3 -4.49 7.89 18.03
N PHE A 4 -4.03 9.14 17.99
CA PHE A 4 -4.27 10.12 19.04
C PHE A 4 -5.74 10.51 19.19
N PHE A 5 -6.56 10.32 18.15
CA PHE A 5 -7.98 10.66 18.13
C PHE A 5 -8.80 9.62 17.37
N SER A 6 -10.09 9.59 17.65
CA SER A 6 -11.02 8.71 16.96
C SER A 6 -11.24 9.13 15.50
N PRO A 7 -11.69 8.22 14.62
CA PRO A 7 -12.12 8.57 13.28
C PRO A 7 -13.21 9.65 13.24
N GLU A 8 -14.10 9.70 14.25
CA GLU A 8 -15.11 10.75 14.36
C GLU A 8 -14.47 12.12 14.59
N THR A 9 -13.51 12.21 15.50
CA THR A 9 -12.75 13.46 15.73
C THR A 9 -11.97 13.86 14.49
N ALA A 10 -11.33 12.88 13.80
CA ALA A 10 -10.62 13.16 12.56
C ALA A 10 -11.54 13.73 11.48
N ARG A 11 -12.75 13.19 11.32
CA ARG A 11 -13.74 13.71 10.35
C ARG A 11 -14.14 15.15 10.66
N LYS A 12 -14.25 15.51 11.92
CA LYS A 12 -14.61 16.89 12.32
C LYS A 12 -13.45 17.88 12.17
N MET A 13 -12.24 17.43 12.55
CA MET A 13 -11.11 18.36 12.74
C MET A 13 -10.10 18.33 11.60
N LEU A 14 -9.91 17.20 10.92
CA LEU A 14 -8.83 17.02 9.94
C LEU A 14 -9.35 16.88 8.51
N VAL A 15 -10.36 16.03 8.29
CA VAL A 15 -10.87 15.72 6.95
C VAL A 15 -11.26 16.97 6.15
N PRO A 16 -11.93 18.02 6.71
CA PRO A 16 -12.26 19.22 5.94
C PRO A 16 -11.03 19.94 5.40
N HIS A 17 -9.95 20.00 6.17
CA HIS A 17 -8.70 20.64 5.75
C HIS A 17 -7.91 19.77 4.76
N MET A 18 -7.89 18.46 5.00
CA MET A 18 -7.28 17.49 4.06
C MET A 18 -7.96 17.54 2.69
N LYS A 19 -9.29 17.63 2.63
CA LYS A 19 -10.04 17.78 1.37
C LYS A 19 -9.63 19.03 0.58
N GLN A 20 -9.40 20.13 1.24
CA GLN A 20 -8.92 21.36 0.58
C GLN A 20 -7.51 21.15 0.00
N LEU A 21 -6.64 20.45 0.73
CA LEU A 21 -5.28 20.18 0.30
C LEU A 21 -5.27 19.22 -0.90
N THR A 22 -5.95 18.09 -0.80
CA THR A 22 -6.00 17.09 -1.87
C THR A 22 -6.64 17.65 -3.13
N ALA A 23 -7.71 18.44 -3.01
CA ALA A 23 -8.31 19.14 -4.13
C ALA A 23 -7.29 20.04 -4.87
N LYS A 24 -6.44 20.78 -4.13
CA LYS A 24 -5.40 21.62 -4.75
C LYS A 24 -4.29 20.81 -5.44
N ILE A 25 -3.97 19.63 -4.93
CA ILE A 25 -3.04 18.71 -5.55
C ILE A 25 -3.64 18.18 -6.87
N HIS A 26 -4.89 17.72 -6.83
CA HIS A 26 -5.61 17.19 -7.98
C HIS A 26 -5.86 18.23 -9.07
N GLU A 27 -6.14 19.49 -8.73
CA GLU A 27 -6.25 20.60 -9.70
C GLU A 27 -4.98 20.75 -10.55
N ARG A 28 -3.84 20.23 -10.11
CA ARG A 28 -2.56 20.25 -10.84
C ARG A 28 -2.24 18.93 -11.54
N GLY A 29 -3.17 17.99 -11.58
CA GLY A 29 -2.98 16.67 -12.20
C GLY A 29 -2.01 15.76 -11.43
N MET A 30 -1.79 16.01 -10.12
CA MET A 30 -0.90 15.20 -9.28
C MET A 30 -1.71 14.27 -8.38
N ALA A 31 -1.15 13.10 -8.08
CA ALA A 31 -1.68 12.23 -7.05
C ALA A 31 -1.29 12.73 -5.64
N ALA A 32 -2.22 12.63 -4.71
CA ALA A 32 -2.04 13.03 -3.31
C ALA A 32 -1.62 11.83 -2.45
N GLU A 33 -0.43 11.89 -1.86
CA GLU A 33 0.08 10.86 -0.95
C GLU A 33 0.12 11.38 0.49
N ILE A 34 -0.35 10.52 1.43
CA ILE A 34 -0.21 10.76 2.87
C ILE A 34 0.65 9.69 3.51
N HIS A 35 1.58 10.11 4.37
CA HIS A 35 2.28 9.22 5.30
C HIS A 35 1.77 9.41 6.72
N SER A 36 1.60 8.31 7.44
CA SER A 36 1.36 8.36 8.88
C SER A 36 2.07 7.22 9.60
N CYS A 37 2.85 7.56 10.62
CA CYS A 37 3.42 6.59 11.55
C CYS A 37 2.36 6.08 12.54
N GLY A 38 2.55 4.88 13.06
CA GLY A 38 1.67 4.29 14.07
C GLY A 38 0.62 3.35 13.49
N CYS A 39 -0.15 2.72 14.39
CA CYS A 39 -1.25 1.82 14.02
C CYS A 39 -2.48 2.65 13.64
N ASN A 40 -2.57 3.02 12.37
CA ASN A 40 -3.59 3.95 11.84
C ASN A 40 -4.59 3.28 10.88
N ALA A 41 -4.67 1.95 10.86
CA ALA A 41 -5.61 1.21 10.01
C ALA A 41 -7.06 1.72 10.10
N ILE A 42 -7.51 2.07 11.31
CA ILE A 42 -8.87 2.60 11.54
C ILE A 42 -9.11 3.98 10.89
N MET A 43 -8.05 4.67 10.46
CA MET A 43 -8.13 6.00 9.82
C MET A 43 -8.27 5.92 8.31
N VAL A 44 -8.10 4.76 7.69
CA VAL A 44 -8.19 4.60 6.22
C VAL A 44 -9.48 5.17 5.64
N PRO A 45 -10.67 4.93 6.22
CA PRO A 45 -11.89 5.57 5.72
C PRO A 45 -11.85 7.11 5.74
N CYS A 46 -11.16 7.70 6.72
CA CYS A 46 -10.97 9.16 6.78
C CYS A 46 -10.02 9.66 5.68
N TYR A 47 -9.00 8.88 5.35
CA TYR A 47 -8.08 9.21 4.26
C TYR A 47 -8.79 9.15 2.90
N ILE A 48 -9.58 8.12 2.66
CA ILE A 48 -10.42 7.99 1.47
C ILE A 48 -11.41 9.18 1.38
N GLU A 49 -12.12 9.46 2.46
CA GLU A 49 -13.05 10.57 2.52
C GLU A 49 -12.37 11.93 2.26
N ALA A 50 -11.13 12.07 2.69
CA ALA A 50 -10.32 13.28 2.46
C ALA A 50 -9.75 13.38 1.03
N GLY A 51 -9.88 12.35 0.20
CA GLY A 51 -9.42 12.34 -1.19
C GLY A 51 -7.94 12.03 -1.36
N TRP A 52 -7.32 11.32 -0.41
CA TRP A 52 -5.97 10.82 -0.60
C TRP A 52 -5.95 9.63 -1.55
N ASP A 53 -5.03 9.65 -2.53
CA ASP A 53 -4.87 8.59 -3.52
C ASP A 53 -3.97 7.47 -3.02
N ILE A 54 -3.00 7.81 -2.17
CA ILE A 54 -1.99 6.88 -1.67
C ILE A 54 -1.81 7.06 -0.16
N TRP A 55 -1.75 5.94 0.57
CA TRP A 55 -1.33 5.92 1.96
C TRP A 55 -0.06 5.10 2.15
N THR A 56 1.01 5.79 2.57
CA THR A 56 2.28 5.19 2.96
C THR A 56 2.23 4.83 4.44
N ALA A 57 1.81 3.61 4.73
CA ALA A 57 1.64 3.09 6.07
C ALA A 57 2.96 2.62 6.69
N GLN A 58 2.99 2.56 8.01
CA GLN A 58 4.01 1.81 8.74
C GLN A 58 3.61 0.33 8.76
N SER A 59 4.22 -0.48 7.88
CA SER A 59 3.78 -1.84 7.57
C SER A 59 4.08 -2.87 8.66
N ASP A 60 5.03 -2.60 9.55
CA ASP A 60 5.37 -3.49 10.68
C ASP A 60 4.30 -3.53 11.79
N ILE A 61 3.37 -2.59 11.79
CA ILE A 61 2.30 -2.46 12.80
C ILE A 61 0.89 -2.32 12.21
N ASN A 62 0.77 -2.31 10.88
CA ASN A 62 -0.50 -2.33 10.16
C ASN A 62 -0.48 -3.51 9.18
N ASP A 63 -1.53 -4.32 9.14
CA ASP A 63 -1.68 -5.35 8.11
C ASP A 63 -2.02 -4.69 6.76
N THR A 64 -0.97 -4.16 6.12
CA THR A 64 -1.10 -3.41 4.87
C THR A 64 -1.60 -4.25 3.71
N VAL A 65 -1.36 -5.57 3.74
CA VAL A 65 -1.87 -6.49 2.71
C VAL A 65 -3.37 -6.65 2.84
N ALA A 66 -3.88 -6.94 4.03
CA ALA A 66 -5.32 -7.04 4.27
C ALA A 66 -6.05 -5.71 3.99
N LEU A 67 -5.44 -4.58 4.36
CA LEU A 67 -5.99 -3.25 4.07
C LEU A 67 -6.01 -2.94 2.57
N ALA A 68 -4.98 -3.33 1.82
CA ALA A 68 -4.96 -3.19 0.37
C ALA A 68 -6.03 -4.09 -0.31
N GLU A 69 -6.28 -5.28 0.21
CA GLU A 69 -7.38 -6.13 -0.23
C GLU A 69 -8.75 -5.50 0.03
N GLN A 70 -8.92 -4.86 1.18
CA GLN A 70 -10.18 -4.23 1.58
C GLN A 70 -10.45 -2.90 0.86
N TYR A 71 -9.45 -2.07 0.69
CA TYR A 71 -9.60 -0.67 0.25
C TYR A 71 -8.93 -0.35 -1.09
N GLY A 72 -8.19 -1.28 -1.70
CA GLY A 72 -7.34 -1.02 -2.87
C GLY A 72 -8.03 -0.45 -4.11
N GLY A 73 -9.37 -0.55 -4.21
CA GLY A 73 -10.15 0.12 -5.25
C GLY A 73 -10.49 1.58 -4.94
N GLN A 74 -10.17 2.08 -3.74
CA GLN A 74 -10.53 3.42 -3.27
C GLN A 74 -9.29 4.25 -2.89
N ILE A 75 -8.24 3.59 -2.41
CA ILE A 75 -6.95 4.20 -2.06
C ILE A 75 -5.84 3.17 -2.27
N THR A 76 -4.73 3.59 -2.85
CA THR A 76 -3.54 2.74 -2.98
C THR A 76 -2.80 2.69 -1.65
N ILE A 77 -2.67 1.50 -1.07
CA ILE A 77 -1.94 1.31 0.19
C ILE A 77 -0.56 0.75 -0.13
N MET A 78 0.48 1.38 0.42
CA MET A 78 1.83 0.85 0.33
C MET A 78 1.91 -0.45 1.11
N VAL A 79 2.32 -1.53 0.43
CA VAL A 79 2.41 -2.87 1.00
C VAL A 79 3.86 -3.33 1.12
N GLN A 80 4.09 -4.24 2.06
CA GLN A 80 5.36 -4.92 2.26
C GLN A 80 5.10 -6.39 2.54
N ASP A 81 5.90 -7.27 1.92
CA ASP A 81 5.91 -8.69 2.25
C ASP A 81 6.84 -8.93 3.46
N ASP A 82 6.47 -9.85 4.32
CA ASP A 82 7.27 -10.30 5.46
C ASP A 82 8.12 -11.54 5.14
N TYR A 83 8.09 -12.01 3.89
CA TYR A 83 8.88 -13.15 3.42
C TYR A 83 10.38 -12.98 3.72
N ASP A 84 10.97 -13.99 4.36
CA ASP A 84 12.40 -14.05 4.62
C ASP A 84 13.10 -14.93 3.58
N PRO A 85 13.98 -14.35 2.73
CA PRO A 85 14.72 -15.11 1.73
C PRO A 85 15.94 -15.88 2.29
N ALA A 86 16.23 -15.77 3.60
CA ALA A 86 17.40 -16.40 4.19
C ALA A 86 17.36 -17.93 4.00
N GLY A 87 18.44 -18.49 3.47
CA GLY A 87 18.56 -19.92 3.19
C GLY A 87 17.76 -20.44 2.00
N GLN A 88 17.06 -19.57 1.28
CA GLN A 88 16.29 -19.92 0.10
C GLN A 88 17.15 -19.77 -1.18
N SER A 89 16.94 -20.68 -2.15
CA SER A 89 17.52 -20.56 -3.47
C SER A 89 16.91 -19.37 -4.25
N GLU A 90 17.59 -18.93 -5.32
CA GLU A 90 17.06 -17.89 -6.20
C GLU A 90 15.70 -18.27 -6.81
N GLU A 91 15.51 -19.54 -7.14
CA GLU A 91 14.24 -20.04 -7.69
C GLU A 91 13.12 -19.95 -6.65
N GLU A 92 13.36 -20.35 -5.40
CA GLU A 92 12.38 -20.24 -4.32
C GLU A 92 12.00 -18.78 -4.04
N GLN A 93 12.98 -17.88 -4.05
CA GLN A 93 12.76 -16.45 -3.92
C GLN A 93 11.94 -15.88 -5.09
N TYR A 94 12.26 -16.30 -6.32
CA TYR A 94 11.49 -15.92 -7.51
C TYR A 94 10.02 -16.36 -7.39
N GLN A 95 9.79 -17.63 -7.02
CA GLN A 95 8.44 -18.16 -6.85
C GLN A 95 7.69 -17.48 -5.70
N ALA A 96 8.37 -17.09 -4.62
CA ALA A 96 7.76 -16.30 -3.54
C ALA A 96 7.26 -14.94 -4.05
N GLY A 97 8.07 -14.24 -4.84
CA GLY A 97 7.66 -12.98 -5.48
C GLY A 97 6.45 -13.16 -6.41
N CYS A 98 6.43 -14.23 -7.20
CA CYS A 98 5.27 -14.56 -8.04
C CYS A 98 4.00 -14.78 -7.21
N ARG A 99 4.08 -15.56 -6.13
CA ARG A 99 2.93 -15.83 -5.25
C ARG A 99 2.41 -14.54 -4.60
N PHE A 100 3.32 -13.66 -4.15
CA PHE A 100 2.91 -12.40 -3.56
C PHE A 100 2.21 -11.48 -4.56
N ALA A 101 2.72 -11.40 -5.80
CA ALA A 101 2.04 -10.66 -6.87
C ALA A 101 0.64 -11.24 -7.17
N GLN A 102 0.51 -12.56 -7.24
CA GLN A 102 -0.79 -13.22 -7.47
C GLN A 102 -1.78 -12.98 -6.34
N LYS A 103 -1.31 -12.89 -5.10
CA LYS A 103 -2.15 -12.56 -3.94
C LYS A 103 -2.65 -11.11 -3.99
N LEU A 104 -1.81 -10.17 -4.41
CA LEU A 104 -2.05 -8.75 -4.23
C LEU A 104 -2.58 -8.04 -5.49
N CYS A 105 -2.04 -8.40 -6.68
CA CYS A 105 -2.35 -7.71 -7.92
C CYS A 105 -3.71 -8.14 -8.47
N ARG A 106 -4.52 -7.19 -8.88
CA ARG A 106 -5.81 -7.38 -9.56
C ARG A 106 -5.96 -6.36 -10.67
N PRO A 107 -6.60 -6.71 -11.80
CA PRO A 107 -6.91 -5.76 -12.87
C PRO A 107 -7.62 -4.51 -12.34
N GLY A 108 -7.13 -3.33 -12.71
CA GLY A 108 -7.71 -2.04 -12.30
C GLY A 108 -7.40 -1.59 -10.88
N VAL A 109 -6.68 -2.39 -10.08
CA VAL A 109 -6.27 -2.03 -8.70
C VAL A 109 -4.78 -1.75 -8.68
N PRO A 110 -4.34 -0.50 -8.45
CA PRO A 110 -2.92 -0.17 -8.39
C PRO A 110 -2.29 -0.76 -7.12
N VAL A 111 -1.05 -1.21 -7.26
CA VAL A 111 -0.25 -1.73 -6.15
C VAL A 111 1.01 -0.89 -5.97
N TYR A 112 1.23 -0.42 -4.75
CA TYR A 112 2.44 0.26 -4.36
C TYR A 112 3.26 -0.66 -3.44
N TYR A 113 4.35 -1.23 -3.96
CA TYR A 113 5.22 -2.10 -3.19
C TYR A 113 6.31 -1.30 -2.49
N ASN A 114 6.46 -1.51 -1.17
CA ASN A 114 7.49 -0.83 -0.38
C ASN A 114 8.88 -1.38 -0.66
N TYR A 115 9.77 -0.50 -1.09
CA TYR A 115 11.20 -0.79 -1.25
C TYR A 115 12.09 0.09 -0.35
N TRP A 116 11.50 0.90 0.49
CA TRP A 116 12.17 1.90 1.33
C TRP A 116 12.84 1.33 2.58
N SER A 117 12.26 0.32 3.15
CA SER A 117 12.84 -0.40 4.28
C SER A 117 13.70 -1.54 3.77
N PRO A 118 14.76 -1.94 4.47
CA PRO A 118 15.47 -3.17 4.17
C PRO A 118 14.52 -4.35 4.40
N SER A 119 13.58 -4.50 3.48
CA SER A 119 12.71 -5.66 3.45
C SER A 119 13.54 -6.87 3.05
N LYS A 120 13.48 -7.92 3.84
CA LYS A 120 14.13 -9.18 3.54
C LYS A 120 13.68 -9.74 2.18
N ALA A 121 12.45 -9.45 1.78
CA ALA A 121 11.85 -9.90 0.53
C ALA A 121 12.39 -9.20 -0.74
N LEU A 122 13.14 -8.10 -0.63
CA LEU A 122 13.58 -7.32 -1.80
C LEU A 122 14.86 -7.83 -2.47
N THR A 123 15.07 -9.13 -2.53
CA THR A 123 16.16 -9.71 -3.32
C THR A 123 15.92 -9.56 -4.83
N PRO A 124 16.97 -9.54 -5.66
CA PRO A 124 16.80 -9.46 -7.12
C PRO A 124 15.90 -10.58 -7.69
N ALA A 125 16.03 -11.79 -7.19
CA ALA A 125 15.23 -12.93 -7.63
C ALA A 125 13.75 -12.76 -7.26
N TYR A 126 13.46 -12.39 -6.01
CA TYR A 126 12.10 -12.08 -5.56
C TYR A 126 11.45 -10.96 -6.39
N ARG A 127 12.16 -9.85 -6.59
CA ARG A 127 11.65 -8.73 -7.40
C ARG A 127 11.35 -9.13 -8.83
N LYS A 128 12.23 -9.95 -9.44
CA LYS A 128 12.01 -10.48 -10.79
C LYS A 128 10.74 -11.32 -10.87
N GLY A 129 10.49 -12.17 -9.88
CA GLY A 129 9.26 -12.96 -9.78
C GLY A 129 8.01 -12.09 -9.62
N PHE A 130 8.06 -11.13 -8.70
CA PHE A 130 6.96 -10.19 -8.47
C PHE A 130 6.61 -9.41 -9.76
N TYR A 131 7.60 -8.85 -10.45
CA TYR A 131 7.38 -8.11 -11.69
C TYR A 131 6.88 -9.00 -12.84
N ALA A 132 7.40 -10.22 -12.98
CA ALA A 132 6.95 -11.12 -14.02
C ALA A 132 5.47 -11.48 -13.86
N ALA A 133 5.05 -11.84 -12.65
CA ALA A 133 3.67 -12.20 -12.35
C ALA A 133 2.72 -10.99 -12.41
N SER A 134 3.10 -9.85 -11.83
CA SER A 134 2.26 -8.65 -11.85
C SER A 134 2.03 -8.12 -13.27
N ARG A 135 3.07 -8.07 -14.11
CA ARG A 135 2.93 -7.69 -15.52
C ARG A 135 1.95 -8.57 -16.28
N LYS A 136 2.01 -9.89 -16.09
CA LYS A 136 1.06 -10.81 -16.71
C LYS A 136 -0.38 -10.47 -16.31
N ILE A 137 -0.63 -10.26 -15.01
CA ILE A 137 -1.97 -9.93 -14.49
C ILE A 137 -2.51 -8.63 -15.09
N TYR A 138 -1.65 -7.61 -15.29
CA TYR A 138 -2.07 -6.31 -15.81
C TYR A 138 -2.04 -6.21 -17.34
N GLN A 139 -1.40 -7.12 -18.06
CA GLN A 139 -1.36 -7.16 -19.52
C GLN A 139 -2.53 -7.93 -20.14
N ASP A 140 -3.13 -8.84 -19.39
CA ASP A 140 -4.28 -9.65 -19.83
C ASP A 140 -5.63 -8.86 -19.72
N MET A 141 -5.56 -7.50 -19.69
CA MET A 141 -6.73 -6.60 -19.66
C MET A 141 -7.17 -6.15 -21.05
#